data_25f158ec6c72f984ece61056a9caeabe
#
_entry.id   25f158ec6c72f984ece61056a9caeabe
#
_cell.length_a   1.000
_cell.length_b   1.000
_cell.length_c   1.000
_cell.angle_alpha   90.00
_cell.angle_beta   90.00
_cell.angle_gamma   90.00
#
_symmetry.space_group_name_H-M   'P 1'
#
loop_
_entity.id
_entity.type
_entity.pdbx_description
1 polymer ?
#
loop_
_entity_poly.entity_id
_entity_poly.type
_entity_poly.pdbx_seq_one_letter_code
_entity_poly.pdbx_strand_id
1 'polypeptide(L)'
;NERVALQADMPEAEGAQLVHASAQKACAEICKLKDWLGDQALNIPDYQRPYKWQQKHVNQLIDDVLTHQNKQSYRLGTVVLHRDKLKPAYEGELDIVDGQQRLLTLTLLCSVLDQSDEFSTPLLEQSFASRVSINNLEHNAKVIENRLVGLNDNERKTLFHFVYDKCELIEVTLDDLSEAFQFFDSQNARGKDLEPHDLLKAFHLREMNDSSSDEKIQV
;
A
#
# COMPACT_ATOMS: atom_id res chain seq x y z
N ASN A 1 41.91 27.42 62.78
CA ASN A 1 41.32 27.99 61.61
C ASN A 1 40.72 26.85 60.70
N GLU A 2 39.61 26.37 61.19
CA GLU A 2 38.84 25.36 60.52
C GLU A 2 37.69 26.02 59.77
N ARG A 3 37.62 25.79 58.48
CA ARG A 3 36.45 26.11 57.68
C ARG A 3 35.57 24.87 57.62
N VAL A 4 34.44 24.92 58.28
CA VAL A 4 33.35 23.93 58.13
C VAL A 4 32.61 24.23 56.84
N ALA A 5 32.65 23.31 55.91
CA ALA A 5 31.82 23.30 54.67
C ALA A 5 30.47 22.70 55.00
N LEU A 6 29.42 23.50 54.92
CA LEU A 6 28.04 23.03 54.92
C LEU A 6 27.73 22.38 53.55
N GLN A 7 27.54 21.06 53.54
CA GLN A 7 26.95 20.35 52.45
C GLN A 7 25.43 20.49 52.55
N ALA A 8 24.86 21.20 51.57
CA ALA A 8 23.41 21.22 51.39
C ALA A 8 22.98 19.99 50.59
N ASP A 9 22.18 19.15 51.22
CA ASP A 9 21.45 18.06 50.56
C ASP A 9 20.45 18.68 49.57
N MET A 10 20.64 18.43 48.31
CA MET A 10 19.63 18.64 47.28
C MET A 10 18.85 17.32 47.11
N PRO A 11 17.51 17.35 47.10
CA PRO A 11 16.74 16.15 46.82
C PRO A 11 16.93 15.78 45.32
N GLU A 12 17.19 14.51 45.13
CA GLU A 12 17.20 13.88 43.79
C GLU A 12 15.84 14.12 43.11
N ALA A 13 15.91 14.81 41.98
CA ALA A 13 14.79 14.93 41.10
C ALA A 13 14.51 13.55 40.49
N GLU A 14 13.44 12.92 40.95
CA GLU A 14 12.85 11.74 40.32
C GLU A 14 12.68 11.99 38.80
N GLY A 15 13.28 11.10 38.05
CA GLY A 15 13.27 11.14 36.58
C GLY A 15 11.86 11.15 36.04
N ALA A 16 11.45 12.28 35.50
CA ALA A 16 10.35 12.31 34.55
C ALA A 16 10.76 11.46 33.37
N GLN A 17 10.28 10.23 33.31
CA GLN A 17 10.26 9.43 32.10
C GLN A 17 9.42 10.21 31.08
N LEU A 18 10.12 10.91 30.18
CA LEU A 18 9.55 11.34 28.92
C LEU A 18 9.07 10.09 28.19
N VAL A 19 7.79 9.80 28.34
CA VAL A 19 7.08 8.91 27.42
C VAL A 19 7.15 9.64 26.07
N HIS A 20 8.16 9.32 25.26
CA HIS A 20 8.11 9.63 23.86
C HIS A 20 6.87 8.91 23.32
N ALA A 21 5.78 9.64 23.13
CA ALA A 21 4.75 9.26 22.23
C ALA A 21 5.47 9.01 20.90
N SER A 22 5.58 7.76 20.49
CA SER A 22 6.16 7.38 19.22
C SER A 22 5.28 8.03 18.16
N ALA A 23 5.80 9.07 17.51
CA ALA A 23 5.13 9.71 16.40
C ALA A 23 4.70 8.60 15.42
N GLN A 24 3.40 8.48 15.20
CA GLN A 24 2.82 7.55 14.27
C GLN A 24 3.46 7.78 12.90
N LYS A 25 4.09 6.76 12.36
CA LYS A 25 4.91 6.91 11.18
C LYS A 25 4.07 6.62 9.94
N ALA A 26 3.50 7.67 9.35
CA ALA A 26 2.98 7.59 8.00
C ALA A 26 4.15 7.67 7.02
N CYS A 27 4.17 6.77 6.04
CA CYS A 27 5.12 6.79 4.94
C CYS A 27 4.37 6.85 3.62
N ALA A 28 4.82 7.69 2.69
CA ALA A 28 4.31 7.68 1.31
C ALA A 28 5.49 7.65 0.35
N GLU A 29 5.52 6.63 -0.49
CA GLU A 29 6.62 6.36 -1.41
C GLU A 29 6.08 6.00 -2.80
N ILE A 30 6.87 6.26 -3.85
CA ILE A 30 6.60 5.75 -5.18
C ILE A 30 7.38 4.45 -5.33
N CYS A 31 6.65 3.35 -5.51
CA CYS A 31 7.22 2.02 -5.65
C CYS A 31 6.89 1.45 -7.02
N LYS A 32 7.81 0.75 -7.63
CA LYS A 32 7.56 0.00 -8.87
C LYS A 32 6.76 -1.26 -8.57
N LEU A 33 6.01 -1.73 -9.55
CA LEU A 33 5.19 -2.93 -9.35
C LEU A 33 6.02 -4.14 -8.92
N LYS A 34 7.24 -4.29 -9.44
CA LYS A 34 8.16 -5.37 -9.04
C LYS A 34 8.51 -5.37 -7.55
N ASP A 35 8.61 -4.19 -6.96
CA ASP A 35 8.95 -4.05 -5.53
C ASP A 35 7.78 -4.53 -4.65
N TRP A 36 6.55 -4.49 -5.19
CA TRP A 36 5.34 -4.98 -4.56
C TRP A 36 5.14 -6.48 -4.67
N LEU A 37 5.46 -7.04 -5.83
CA LEU A 37 5.14 -8.43 -6.15
C LEU A 37 6.28 -9.39 -5.82
N GLY A 38 7.51 -8.88 -5.57
CA GLY A 38 8.67 -9.70 -5.28
C GLY A 38 8.76 -10.13 -3.82
N ASP A 39 9.10 -9.20 -2.94
CA ASP A 39 9.53 -9.51 -1.57
C ASP A 39 8.57 -9.06 -0.47
N GLN A 40 7.52 -8.31 -0.79
CA GLN A 40 6.63 -7.80 0.24
C GLN A 40 5.59 -8.83 0.67
N ALA A 41 5.54 -9.10 1.97
CA ALA A 41 4.51 -9.93 2.57
C ALA A 41 3.18 -9.16 2.66
N LEU A 42 2.52 -9.00 1.51
CA LEU A 42 1.20 -8.37 1.43
C LEU A 42 0.13 -9.38 1.84
N ASN A 43 -0.80 -8.92 2.67
CA ASN A 43 -1.94 -9.70 3.11
C ASN A 43 -3.25 -9.04 2.69
N ILE A 44 -4.22 -9.87 2.29
CA ILE A 44 -5.60 -9.44 2.06
C ILE A 44 -6.39 -9.80 3.31
N PRO A 45 -6.69 -8.83 4.19
CA PRO A 45 -7.38 -9.12 5.44
C PRO A 45 -8.84 -9.50 5.21
N ASP A 46 -9.42 -10.25 6.16
CA ASP A 46 -10.78 -10.78 6.07
C ASP A 46 -11.88 -9.71 5.94
N TYR A 47 -11.63 -8.49 6.39
CA TYR A 47 -12.57 -7.38 6.25
C TYR A 47 -12.62 -6.82 4.83
N GLN A 48 -11.67 -7.18 3.96
CA GLN A 48 -11.67 -6.73 2.57
C GLN A 48 -12.81 -7.38 1.79
N ARG A 49 -13.49 -6.55 0.97
CA ARG A 49 -14.50 -7.06 0.05
C ARG A 49 -13.89 -8.07 -0.92
N PRO A 50 -14.67 -9.07 -1.36
CA PRO A 50 -14.21 -9.99 -2.40
C PRO A 50 -13.72 -9.28 -3.66
N TYR A 51 -12.83 -9.93 -4.40
CA TYR A 51 -12.43 -9.45 -5.71
C TYR A 51 -13.64 -9.44 -6.66
N LYS A 52 -14.03 -8.25 -7.14
CA LYS A 52 -15.27 -8.02 -7.92
C LYS A 52 -15.05 -7.28 -9.25
N TRP A 53 -13.80 -7.01 -9.62
CA TRP A 53 -13.57 -6.42 -10.93
C TRP A 53 -14.13 -7.31 -12.03
N GLN A 54 -14.83 -6.66 -12.98
CA GLN A 54 -15.42 -7.27 -14.13
C GLN A 54 -14.55 -7.03 -15.37
N GLN A 55 -14.82 -7.75 -16.46
CA GLN A 55 -14.11 -7.62 -17.73
C GLN A 55 -13.89 -6.15 -18.17
N LYS A 56 -14.89 -5.26 -17.97
CA LYS A 56 -14.75 -3.84 -18.32
C LYS A 56 -13.60 -3.14 -17.61
N HIS A 57 -13.39 -3.44 -16.32
CA HIS A 57 -12.33 -2.82 -15.51
C HIS A 57 -10.96 -3.38 -15.93
N VAL A 58 -10.90 -4.69 -16.18
CA VAL A 58 -9.70 -5.36 -16.69
C VAL A 58 -9.30 -4.80 -18.04
N ASN A 59 -10.26 -4.68 -18.97
CA ASN A 59 -10.01 -4.12 -20.30
C ASN A 59 -9.52 -2.66 -20.21
N GLN A 60 -10.13 -1.85 -19.35
CA GLN A 60 -9.70 -0.46 -19.13
C GLN A 60 -8.25 -0.39 -18.62
N LEU A 61 -7.88 -1.24 -17.66
CA LEU A 61 -6.51 -1.31 -17.17
C LEU A 61 -5.52 -1.72 -18.27
N ILE A 62 -5.87 -2.73 -19.08
CA ILE A 62 -5.03 -3.16 -20.21
C ILE A 62 -4.88 -2.06 -21.24
N ASP A 63 -5.97 -1.39 -21.63
CA ASP A 63 -5.95 -0.28 -22.58
C ASP A 63 -5.08 0.87 -22.09
N ASP A 64 -5.13 1.14 -20.81
CA ASP A 64 -4.34 2.17 -20.14
C ASP A 64 -2.84 1.82 -20.17
N VAL A 65 -2.49 0.60 -19.82
CA VAL A 65 -1.11 0.10 -19.89
C VAL A 65 -0.57 0.12 -21.32
N LEU A 66 -1.34 -0.38 -22.30
CA LEU A 66 -0.96 -0.40 -23.71
C LEU A 66 -0.76 1.01 -24.29
N THR A 67 -1.63 1.94 -23.90
CA THR A 67 -1.53 3.35 -24.33
C THR A 67 -0.24 4.00 -23.84
N HIS A 68 0.23 3.62 -22.66
CA HIS A 68 1.38 4.26 -22.01
C HIS A 68 2.68 3.45 -22.06
N GLN A 69 2.70 2.28 -22.72
CA GLN A 69 3.84 1.36 -22.72
C GLN A 69 5.16 1.94 -23.26
N ASN A 70 5.10 3.05 -24.00
CA ASN A 70 6.29 3.72 -24.51
C ASN A 70 6.87 4.78 -23.56
N LYS A 71 6.25 5.00 -22.39
CA LYS A 71 6.74 5.93 -21.35
C LYS A 71 7.89 5.31 -20.57
N GLN A 72 8.73 6.15 -19.98
CA GLN A 72 9.79 5.70 -19.07
C GLN A 72 9.23 5.16 -17.75
N SER A 73 8.15 5.75 -17.26
CA SER A 73 7.35 5.25 -16.14
C SER A 73 5.87 5.62 -16.31
N TYR A 74 4.99 4.87 -15.68
CA TYR A 74 3.56 5.15 -15.67
C TYR A 74 2.95 4.84 -14.30
N ARG A 75 2.26 5.83 -13.74
CA ARG A 75 1.66 5.72 -12.43
C ARG A 75 0.24 5.20 -12.52
N LEU A 76 -0.01 4.10 -11.80
CA LEU A 76 -1.28 3.36 -11.83
C LEU A 76 -2.23 3.75 -10.68
N GLY A 77 -1.82 4.67 -9.81
CA GLY A 77 -2.62 5.16 -8.69
C GLY A 77 -2.02 4.86 -7.32
N THR A 78 -2.84 4.90 -6.28
CA THR A 78 -2.43 4.76 -4.89
C THR A 78 -2.87 3.42 -4.31
N VAL A 79 -2.06 2.87 -3.42
CA VAL A 79 -2.38 1.73 -2.56
C VAL A 79 -2.18 2.14 -1.11
N VAL A 80 -3.13 1.81 -0.25
CA VAL A 80 -3.08 2.11 1.18
C VAL A 80 -2.84 0.81 1.94
N LEU A 81 -1.81 0.81 2.76
CA LEU A 81 -1.41 -0.32 3.59
C LEU A 81 -1.53 0.03 5.07
N HIS A 82 -1.88 -0.96 5.86
CA HIS A 82 -1.77 -0.93 7.31
C HIS A 82 -0.66 -1.88 7.75
N ARG A 83 0.27 -1.38 8.56
CA ARG A 83 1.31 -2.18 9.18
C ARG A 83 0.84 -2.67 10.54
N ASP A 84 0.48 -3.94 10.62
CA ASP A 84 0.11 -4.57 11.89
C ASP A 84 1.37 -5.01 12.65
N LYS A 85 1.81 -4.19 13.59
CA LYS A 85 2.99 -4.47 14.44
C LYS A 85 2.81 -5.64 15.40
N LEU A 86 1.58 -6.14 15.56
CA LEU A 86 1.25 -7.26 16.43
C LEU A 86 1.40 -8.61 15.70
N LYS A 87 1.43 -8.60 14.37
CA LYS A 87 1.63 -9.80 13.58
C LYS A 87 3.11 -10.19 13.55
N PRO A 88 3.44 -11.47 13.69
CA PRO A 88 4.79 -11.94 13.43
C PRO A 88 5.16 -11.75 11.96
N ALA A 89 6.44 -11.44 11.70
CA ALA A 89 6.95 -11.12 10.37
C ALA A 89 6.64 -12.17 9.27
N TYR A 90 6.42 -13.43 9.67
CA TYR A 90 6.10 -14.53 8.74
C TYR A 90 4.61 -14.58 8.32
N GLU A 91 3.71 -13.82 8.96
CA GLU A 91 2.28 -13.80 8.64
C GLU A 91 1.87 -12.66 7.69
N GLY A 92 2.84 -11.93 7.16
CA GLY A 92 2.61 -10.74 6.37
C GLY A 92 2.40 -9.50 7.24
N GLU A 93 3.31 -8.55 7.12
CA GLU A 93 3.32 -7.35 7.95
C GLU A 93 2.38 -6.25 7.42
N LEU A 94 1.97 -6.34 6.15
CA LEU A 94 1.26 -5.27 5.47
C LEU A 94 -0.12 -5.73 4.98
N ASP A 95 -1.16 -5.23 5.63
CA ASP A 95 -2.54 -5.46 5.24
C ASP A 95 -2.96 -4.44 4.17
N ILE A 96 -3.50 -4.91 3.05
CA ILE A 96 -4.03 -4.04 2.00
C ILE A 96 -5.36 -3.45 2.47
N VAL A 97 -5.41 -2.14 2.72
CA VAL A 97 -6.63 -1.41 3.07
C VAL A 97 -7.35 -0.90 1.82
N ASP A 98 -6.60 -0.38 0.84
CA ASP A 98 -7.14 0.02 -0.47
C ASP A 98 -6.18 -0.36 -1.60
N GLY A 99 -6.73 -0.54 -2.80
CA GLY A 99 -5.98 -0.90 -4.00
C GLY A 99 -5.97 -2.40 -4.31
N GLN A 100 -6.60 -3.26 -3.51
CA GLN A 100 -6.65 -4.71 -3.68
C GLN A 100 -7.07 -5.14 -5.08
N GLN A 101 -8.17 -4.58 -5.62
CA GLN A 101 -8.70 -4.96 -6.93
C GLN A 101 -7.66 -4.71 -8.04
N ARG A 102 -7.01 -3.57 -7.99
CA ARG A 102 -5.97 -3.17 -8.95
C ARG A 102 -4.74 -4.06 -8.82
N LEU A 103 -4.24 -4.25 -7.59
CA LEU A 103 -3.07 -5.10 -7.35
C LEU A 103 -3.28 -6.52 -7.84
N LEU A 104 -4.39 -7.15 -7.50
CA LEU A 104 -4.71 -8.51 -7.97
C LEU A 104 -4.80 -8.58 -9.50
N THR A 105 -5.39 -7.58 -10.16
CA THR A 105 -5.48 -7.56 -11.62
C THR A 105 -4.12 -7.36 -12.28
N LEU A 106 -3.27 -6.48 -11.73
CA LEU A 106 -1.89 -6.30 -12.21
C LEU A 106 -1.06 -7.56 -12.04
N THR A 107 -1.24 -8.25 -10.92
CA THR A 107 -0.58 -9.54 -10.66
C THR A 107 -1.03 -10.60 -11.66
N LEU A 108 -2.33 -10.69 -11.94
CA LEU A 108 -2.85 -11.58 -12.99
C LEU A 108 -2.27 -11.23 -14.38
N LEU A 109 -2.19 -9.93 -14.69
CA LEU A 109 -1.62 -9.47 -15.96
C LEU A 109 -0.15 -9.90 -16.08
N CYS A 110 0.64 -9.73 -15.05
CA CYS A 110 2.03 -10.19 -15.03
C CYS A 110 2.12 -11.71 -15.16
N SER A 111 1.29 -12.47 -14.45
CA SER A 111 1.25 -13.94 -14.54
C SER A 111 0.90 -14.44 -15.95
N VAL A 112 -0.05 -13.80 -16.64
CA VAL A 112 -0.43 -14.17 -18.01
C VAL A 112 0.63 -13.74 -19.04
N LEU A 113 1.35 -12.65 -18.79
CA LEU A 113 2.41 -12.16 -19.66
C LEU A 113 3.72 -12.96 -19.51
N ASP A 114 3.97 -13.51 -18.32
CA ASP A 114 5.15 -14.31 -18.06
C ASP A 114 5.07 -15.65 -18.76
N GLN A 115 6.00 -15.89 -19.67
CA GLN A 115 6.10 -17.12 -20.45
C GLN A 115 7.12 -18.10 -19.87
N SER A 116 7.84 -17.69 -18.82
CA SER A 116 8.89 -18.52 -18.21
C SER A 116 8.35 -19.46 -17.12
N ASP A 117 7.10 -19.27 -16.69
CA ASP A 117 6.50 -19.89 -15.49
C ASP A 117 7.31 -19.63 -14.21
N GLU A 118 8.22 -18.65 -14.24
CA GLU A 118 9.04 -18.27 -13.08
C GLU A 118 8.37 -17.20 -12.22
N PHE A 119 7.38 -16.50 -12.76
CA PHE A 119 6.66 -15.47 -12.03
C PHE A 119 5.69 -16.10 -11.03
N SER A 120 6.12 -16.16 -9.80
CA SER A 120 5.29 -16.53 -8.65
C SER A 120 5.17 -15.34 -7.71
N THR A 121 4.00 -15.18 -7.10
CA THR A 121 3.75 -14.12 -6.15
C THR A 121 2.86 -14.59 -5.02
N PRO A 122 3.27 -14.36 -3.77
CA PRO A 122 2.47 -14.72 -2.60
C PRO A 122 1.04 -14.16 -2.64
N LEU A 123 0.83 -13.03 -3.32
CA LEU A 123 -0.48 -12.40 -3.40
C LEU A 123 -1.54 -13.23 -4.13
N LEU A 124 -1.16 -13.99 -5.17
CA LEU A 124 -2.06 -14.94 -5.86
C LEU A 124 -2.10 -16.31 -5.21
N GLU A 125 -1.09 -16.67 -4.44
CA GLU A 125 -1.02 -17.95 -3.73
C GLU A 125 -1.81 -17.97 -2.44
N GLN A 126 -2.27 -16.81 -1.97
CA GLN A 126 -3.11 -16.73 -0.79
C GLN A 126 -4.43 -17.49 -0.96
N SER A 127 -4.89 -18.09 0.11
CA SER A 127 -6.19 -18.73 0.14
C SER A 127 -7.29 -17.66 0.17
N PHE A 128 -8.04 -17.55 -0.91
CA PHE A 128 -9.21 -16.67 -0.96
C PHE A 128 -10.40 -17.36 -0.29
N ALA A 129 -10.88 -16.81 0.82
CA ALA A 129 -12.05 -17.33 1.53
C ALA A 129 -13.35 -17.26 0.68
N SER A 130 -13.41 -16.31 -0.26
CA SER A 130 -14.59 -16.08 -1.10
C SER A 130 -14.51 -16.80 -2.44
N ARG A 131 -15.47 -17.69 -2.70
CA ARG A 131 -15.64 -18.29 -4.04
C ARG A 131 -15.86 -17.25 -5.14
N VAL A 132 -16.47 -16.10 -4.78
CA VAL A 132 -16.65 -15.00 -5.74
C VAL A 132 -15.30 -14.46 -6.20
N SER A 133 -14.33 -14.31 -5.30
CA SER A 133 -12.97 -13.89 -5.66
C SER A 133 -12.33 -14.88 -6.61
N ILE A 134 -12.37 -16.17 -6.29
CA ILE A 134 -11.75 -17.22 -7.10
C ILE A 134 -12.34 -17.22 -8.51
N ASN A 135 -13.67 -17.27 -8.63
CA ASN A 135 -14.35 -17.32 -9.93
C ASN A 135 -14.06 -16.07 -10.77
N ASN A 136 -14.01 -14.89 -10.15
CA ASN A 136 -13.71 -13.64 -10.86
C ASN A 136 -12.22 -13.56 -11.27
N LEU A 137 -11.30 -14.06 -10.45
CA LEU A 137 -9.88 -14.12 -10.81
C LEU A 137 -9.66 -15.06 -12.00
N GLU A 138 -10.25 -16.26 -11.97
CA GLU A 138 -10.19 -17.21 -13.08
C GLU A 138 -10.83 -16.66 -14.35
N HIS A 139 -11.98 -16.00 -14.24
CA HIS A 139 -12.64 -15.36 -15.37
C HIS A 139 -11.76 -14.24 -15.95
N ASN A 140 -11.22 -13.38 -15.11
CA ASN A 140 -10.41 -12.25 -15.56
C ASN A 140 -9.05 -12.68 -16.11
N ALA A 141 -8.47 -13.77 -15.63
CA ALA A 141 -7.28 -14.36 -16.26
C ALA A 141 -7.56 -14.70 -17.73
N LYS A 142 -8.69 -15.37 -18.02
CA LYS A 142 -9.13 -15.68 -19.39
C LYS A 142 -9.40 -14.42 -20.23
N VAL A 143 -9.97 -13.38 -19.62
CA VAL A 143 -10.16 -12.07 -20.30
C VAL A 143 -8.82 -11.48 -20.71
N ILE A 144 -7.82 -11.51 -19.82
CA ILE A 144 -6.45 -11.03 -20.10
C ILE A 144 -5.82 -11.87 -21.22
N GLU A 145 -5.86 -13.20 -21.12
CA GLU A 145 -5.35 -14.10 -22.16
C GLU A 145 -5.92 -13.78 -23.54
N ASN A 146 -7.26 -13.64 -23.63
CA ASN A 146 -7.94 -13.31 -24.89
C ASN A 146 -7.56 -11.94 -25.44
N ARG A 147 -7.32 -10.95 -24.57
CA ARG A 147 -6.87 -9.61 -24.98
C ARG A 147 -5.44 -9.59 -25.52
N LEU A 148 -4.62 -10.51 -25.06
CA LEU A 148 -3.20 -10.59 -25.40
C LEU A 148 -2.88 -11.64 -26.46
N VAL A 149 -3.88 -12.37 -26.96
CA VAL A 149 -3.70 -13.46 -27.93
C VAL A 149 -3.01 -13.01 -29.22
N GLY A 150 -3.19 -11.75 -29.63
CA GLY A 150 -2.58 -11.17 -30.82
C GLY A 150 -1.12 -10.73 -30.67
N LEU A 151 -0.59 -10.74 -29.45
CA LEU A 151 0.80 -10.34 -29.19
C LEU A 151 1.74 -11.52 -29.41
N ASN A 152 2.83 -11.27 -30.13
CA ASN A 152 3.93 -12.24 -30.22
C ASN A 152 4.78 -12.26 -28.94
N ASP A 153 5.68 -13.23 -28.82
CA ASP A 153 6.49 -13.44 -27.61
C ASP A 153 7.34 -12.23 -27.22
N ASN A 154 7.88 -11.50 -28.20
CA ASN A 154 8.67 -10.32 -27.94
C ASN A 154 7.80 -9.15 -27.44
N GLU A 155 6.63 -8.97 -28.00
CA GLU A 155 5.65 -7.98 -27.55
C GLU A 155 5.16 -8.28 -26.14
N ARG A 156 4.90 -9.56 -25.83
CA ARG A 156 4.55 -10.00 -24.46
C ARG A 156 5.64 -9.70 -23.47
N LYS A 157 6.91 -10.02 -23.78
CA LYS A 157 8.05 -9.71 -22.94
C LYS A 157 8.22 -8.20 -22.72
N THR A 158 8.08 -7.42 -23.78
CA THR A 158 8.17 -5.95 -23.71
C THR A 158 7.09 -5.38 -22.81
N LEU A 159 5.85 -5.87 -22.95
CA LEU A 159 4.74 -5.44 -22.12
C LEU A 159 4.92 -5.89 -20.66
N PHE A 160 5.39 -7.12 -20.41
CA PHE A 160 5.74 -7.59 -19.07
C PHE A 160 6.75 -6.67 -18.39
N HIS A 161 7.87 -6.37 -19.08
CA HIS A 161 8.88 -5.46 -18.55
C HIS A 161 8.34 -4.05 -18.30
N PHE A 162 7.45 -3.56 -19.15
CA PHE A 162 6.83 -2.27 -18.91
C PHE A 162 5.97 -2.30 -17.65
N VAL A 163 5.09 -3.29 -17.50
CA VAL A 163 4.20 -3.40 -16.33
C VAL A 163 5.01 -3.63 -15.05
N TYR A 164 5.95 -4.54 -15.09
CA TYR A 164 6.69 -4.99 -13.91
C TYR A 164 7.77 -4.01 -13.45
N ASP A 165 8.55 -3.45 -14.39
CA ASP A 165 9.71 -2.62 -14.09
C ASP A 165 9.46 -1.11 -14.17
N LYS A 166 8.44 -0.67 -14.89
CA LYS A 166 8.21 0.77 -15.17
C LYS A 166 6.88 1.31 -14.67
N CYS A 167 5.89 0.45 -14.44
CA CYS A 167 4.66 0.89 -13.79
C CYS A 167 4.90 1.10 -12.30
N GLU A 168 4.31 2.18 -11.77
CA GLU A 168 4.50 2.68 -10.42
C GLU A 168 3.16 2.78 -9.69
N LEU A 169 3.20 2.57 -8.39
CA LEU A 169 2.11 2.84 -7.46
C LEU A 169 2.60 3.80 -6.37
N ILE A 170 1.72 4.62 -5.86
CA ILE A 170 1.98 5.38 -4.64
C ILE A 170 1.61 4.47 -3.48
N GLU A 171 2.60 4.09 -2.69
CA GLU A 171 2.41 3.38 -1.44
C GLU A 171 2.16 4.38 -0.32
N VAL A 172 1.08 4.17 0.45
CA VAL A 172 0.84 4.89 1.69
C VAL A 172 0.71 3.86 2.79
N THR A 173 1.69 3.80 3.69
CA THR A 173 1.71 2.87 4.81
C THR A 173 1.44 3.60 6.11
N LEU A 174 0.46 3.11 6.87
CA LEU A 174 0.01 3.66 8.15
C LEU A 174 0.08 2.58 9.23
N ASP A 175 0.49 2.97 10.43
CA ASP A 175 0.61 2.07 11.58
C ASP A 175 -0.70 1.94 12.37
N ASP A 176 -1.67 2.81 12.15
CA ASP A 176 -3.01 2.74 12.74
C ASP A 176 -4.07 2.44 11.70
N LEU A 177 -4.89 1.40 11.97
CA LEU A 177 -5.91 0.93 11.05
C LEU A 177 -7.04 1.96 10.85
N SER A 178 -7.42 2.68 11.91
CA SER A 178 -8.46 3.70 11.83
C SER A 178 -8.04 4.87 10.97
N GLU A 179 -6.76 5.26 11.06
CA GLU A 179 -6.16 6.29 10.21
C GLU A 179 -6.10 5.84 8.75
N ALA A 180 -5.76 4.57 8.51
CA ALA A 180 -5.74 4.00 7.17
C ALA A 180 -7.14 4.06 6.51
N PHE A 181 -8.21 3.72 7.24
CA PHE A 181 -9.57 3.85 6.76
C PHE A 181 -9.99 5.31 6.53
N GLN A 182 -9.66 6.21 7.45
CA GLN A 182 -9.96 7.63 7.30
C GLN A 182 -9.21 8.26 6.12
N PHE A 183 -7.97 7.84 5.91
CA PHE A 183 -7.18 8.26 4.76
C PHE A 183 -7.84 7.79 3.45
N PHE A 184 -8.23 6.52 3.38
CA PHE A 184 -8.96 5.94 2.26
C PHE A 184 -10.25 6.71 1.93
N ASP A 185 -11.09 6.99 2.95
CA ASP A 185 -12.34 7.73 2.77
C ASP A 185 -12.09 9.15 2.25
N SER A 186 -11.05 9.81 2.74
CA SER A 186 -10.68 11.16 2.29
C SER A 186 -10.22 11.19 0.82
N GLN A 187 -9.55 10.15 0.36
CA GLN A 187 -9.12 9.97 -1.03
C GLN A 187 -10.31 9.80 -1.97
N ASN A 188 -11.25 8.91 -1.61
CA ASN A 188 -12.44 8.65 -2.40
C ASN A 188 -13.34 9.89 -2.55
N ALA A 189 -13.40 10.74 -1.53
CA ALA A 189 -14.18 11.97 -1.56
C ALA A 189 -13.61 13.04 -2.50
N ARG A 190 -12.33 13.00 -2.83
CA ARG A 190 -11.66 14.05 -3.63
C ARG A 190 -11.58 13.77 -5.12
N GLY A 191 -11.68 12.51 -5.54
CA GLY A 191 -11.71 12.10 -6.96
C GLY A 191 -10.48 12.50 -7.79
N LYS A 192 -9.34 12.83 -7.15
CA LYS A 192 -8.08 13.21 -7.79
C LYS A 192 -6.95 12.32 -7.32
N ASP A 193 -6.12 11.88 -8.27
CA ASP A 193 -4.82 11.31 -7.93
C ASP A 193 -3.94 12.42 -7.33
N LEU A 194 -3.51 12.23 -6.09
CA LEU A 194 -2.64 13.15 -5.37
C LEU A 194 -1.19 12.66 -5.47
N GLU A 195 -0.26 13.60 -5.48
CA GLU A 195 1.17 13.25 -5.38
C GLU A 195 1.53 12.83 -3.95
N PRO A 196 2.58 12.02 -3.74
CA PRO A 196 2.96 11.51 -2.42
C PRO A 196 3.12 12.61 -1.35
N HIS A 197 3.67 13.75 -1.75
CA HIS A 197 3.86 14.89 -0.83
C HIS A 197 2.54 15.58 -0.45
N ASP A 198 1.54 15.59 -1.35
CA ASP A 198 0.21 16.13 -1.05
C ASP A 198 -0.53 15.22 -0.07
N LEU A 199 -0.33 13.90 -0.21
CA LEU A 199 -0.88 12.90 0.68
C LEU A 199 -0.31 13.03 2.11
N LEU A 200 1.02 13.12 2.22
CA LEU A 200 1.70 13.33 3.50
C LEU A 200 1.32 14.67 4.13
N LYS A 201 1.22 15.73 3.35
CA LYS A 201 0.82 17.06 3.83
C LYS A 201 -0.62 17.05 4.37
N ALA A 202 -1.54 16.38 3.67
CA ALA A 202 -2.92 16.25 4.12
C ALA A 202 -3.01 15.47 5.44
N PHE A 203 -2.20 14.43 5.59
CA PHE A 203 -2.08 13.65 6.81
C PHE A 203 -1.54 14.50 7.97
N HIS A 204 -0.40 15.15 7.81
CA HIS A 204 0.21 15.98 8.87
C HIS A 204 -0.66 17.17 9.28
N LEU A 205 -1.34 17.85 8.34
CA LEU A 205 -2.23 18.96 8.68
C LEU A 205 -3.43 18.51 9.53
N ARG A 206 -3.86 17.26 9.37
CA ARG A 206 -4.92 16.67 10.15
C ARG A 206 -4.48 16.34 11.57
N GLU A 207 -3.31 15.70 11.76
CA GLU A 207 -2.74 15.44 13.08
C GLU A 207 -2.54 16.73 13.88
N MET A 208 -2.09 17.80 13.25
CA MET A 208 -1.96 19.11 13.88
C MET A 208 -3.31 19.69 14.34
N ASN A 209 -4.40 19.42 13.61
CA ASN A 209 -5.74 19.88 13.99
C ASN A 209 -6.31 19.04 15.14
N ASP A 210 -6.08 17.74 15.16
CA ASP A 210 -6.53 16.85 16.23
C ASP A 210 -5.78 17.14 17.55
N SER A 211 -4.47 17.33 17.51
CA SER A 211 -3.69 17.70 18.68
C SER A 211 -4.06 19.09 19.25
N SER A 212 -4.51 20.02 18.41
CA SER A 212 -5.00 21.34 18.88
C SER A 212 -6.38 21.28 19.50
N SER A 213 -7.14 20.21 19.25
CA SER A 213 -8.48 20.00 19.85
C SER A 213 -8.38 19.45 21.27
N ASP A 214 -7.37 18.63 21.56
CA ASP A 214 -7.15 18.08 22.90
C ASP A 214 -6.66 19.10 23.91
N GLU A 215 -5.94 20.14 23.48
CA GLU A 215 -5.52 21.26 24.35
C GLU A 215 -6.70 22.19 24.75
N LYS A 216 -7.82 22.16 24.05
CA LYS A 216 -9.00 23.00 24.36
C LYS A 216 -9.98 22.40 25.36
N ILE A 217 -9.78 21.16 25.80
CA ILE A 217 -10.66 20.47 26.77
C ILE A 217 -10.13 20.58 28.21
N GLN A 218 -9.00 21.25 28.44
CA GLN A 218 -8.46 21.53 29.78
C GLN A 218 -8.52 23.01 30.15
N VAL A 219 -9.72 23.60 30.11
CA VAL A 219 -10.01 24.88 30.82
C VAL A 219 -11.36 24.78 31.50
#